data_b06055b5ab2e3e3ad125f2d457df04eb
#
_entry.id   b06055b5ab2e3e3ad125f2d457df04eb
#
_cell.length_a   1.000
_cell.length_b   1.000
_cell.length_c   1.000
_cell.angle_alpha   90.00
_cell.angle_beta   90.00
_cell.angle_gamma   90.00
#
_symmetry.space_group_name_H-M   'P 1'
#
loop_
_entity.id
_entity.type
_entity.pdbx_description
1 polymer ?
#
loop_
_entity_poly.entity_id
_entity_poly.type
_entity_poly.pdbx_seq_one_letter_code
_entity_poly.pdbx_strand_id
1 'polypeptide(L)'
;CNPGHFGSSLGVIELTVALHYVFNTPYDRIVWDVGHQAYGHKILTGRRDAFCTNRKLNGIRPFPSPSESEYDTFTCGHASNSISAALGMAVAAKKHGENNRHVVAVIGDGSMSGGLAFEGLNNASATPNNLLIILNDNNMAIDRSVGGMKQYLLNLQMSEGYNRIRYKISQMFHRWGILNEERRKSLIRFNNSLK
;
A
#
# COMPACT_ATOMS: atom_id res chain seq x y z
N CYS A 1 16.68 -19.77 -5.55
CA CYS A 1 15.74 -18.65 -5.48
C CYS A 1 14.33 -19.20 -5.32
N ASN A 2 13.56 -18.64 -4.39
CA ASN A 2 12.18 -19.07 -4.18
C ASN A 2 11.27 -18.32 -5.15
N PRO A 3 10.28 -18.98 -5.77
CA PRO A 3 9.31 -18.32 -6.60
C PRO A 3 8.48 -17.34 -5.75
N GLY A 4 8.13 -16.18 -6.30
CA GLY A 4 7.33 -15.19 -5.57
C GLY A 4 7.08 -13.93 -6.39
N HIS A 5 6.33 -13.00 -5.80
CA HIS A 5 5.96 -11.72 -6.41
C HIS A 5 7.07 -10.67 -6.23
N PHE A 6 8.25 -10.95 -6.80
CA PHE A 6 9.43 -10.09 -6.59
C PHE A 6 9.23 -8.69 -7.18
N GLY A 7 8.74 -8.60 -8.41
CA GLY A 7 8.50 -7.32 -9.07
C GLY A 7 7.50 -6.43 -8.33
N SER A 8 6.40 -7.02 -7.84
CA SER A 8 5.40 -6.28 -7.05
C SER A 8 5.97 -5.75 -5.74
N SER A 9 6.85 -6.51 -5.10
CA SER A 9 7.49 -6.08 -3.85
C SER A 9 8.57 -5.02 -4.09
N LEU A 10 9.33 -5.10 -5.20
CA LEU A 10 10.30 -4.06 -5.55
C LEU A 10 9.64 -2.71 -5.83
N GLY A 11 8.46 -2.69 -6.44
CA GLY A 11 7.71 -1.47 -6.76
C GLY A 11 7.17 -0.70 -5.55
N VAL A 12 7.28 -1.27 -4.33
CA VAL A 12 6.76 -0.66 -3.09
C VAL A 12 7.82 -0.55 -1.99
N ILE A 13 9.11 -0.67 -2.30
CA ILE A 13 10.17 -0.61 -1.29
C ILE A 13 10.18 0.76 -0.62
N GLU A 14 10.20 1.84 -1.39
CA GLU A 14 10.21 3.20 -0.86
C GLU A 14 8.95 3.49 -0.05
N LEU A 15 7.78 3.06 -0.54
CA LEU A 15 6.53 3.15 0.20
C LEU A 15 6.60 2.39 1.51
N THR A 16 7.13 1.15 1.50
CA THR A 16 7.25 0.32 2.70
C THR A 16 8.16 0.97 3.73
N VAL A 17 9.32 1.49 3.32
CA VAL A 17 10.25 2.20 4.20
C VAL A 17 9.59 3.46 4.77
N ALA A 18 8.89 4.25 3.94
CA ALA A 18 8.20 5.45 4.37
C ALA A 18 7.10 5.13 5.40
N LEU A 19 6.32 4.07 5.18
CA LEU A 19 5.28 3.64 6.12
C LEU A 19 5.88 3.26 7.49
N HIS A 20 6.95 2.47 7.50
CA HIS A 20 7.62 2.09 8.76
C HIS A 20 8.39 3.24 9.42
N TYR A 21 8.72 4.29 8.68
CA TYR A 21 9.33 5.49 9.24
C TYR A 21 8.30 6.42 9.89
N VAL A 22 7.10 6.54 9.29
CA VAL A 22 6.06 7.47 9.72
C VAL A 22 5.15 6.88 10.79
N PHE A 23 4.76 5.60 10.64
CA PHE A 23 3.81 4.94 11.52
C PHE A 23 4.53 4.09 12.57
N ASN A 24 4.08 4.19 13.81
CA ASN A 24 4.63 3.46 14.95
C ASN A 24 4.07 2.03 15.02
N THR A 25 4.54 1.15 14.13
CA THR A 25 4.14 -0.27 14.14
C THR A 25 4.85 -1.05 15.25
N PRO A 26 4.22 -2.00 15.93
CA PRO A 26 2.91 -2.60 15.67
C PRO A 26 1.71 -1.88 16.30
N TYR A 27 1.91 -0.76 17.01
CA TYR A 27 0.79 0.01 17.56
C TYR A 27 -0.12 0.52 16.45
N ASP A 28 0.42 1.23 15.46
CA ASP A 28 -0.28 1.51 14.21
C ASP A 28 -0.36 0.24 13.37
N ARG A 29 -1.40 0.10 12.58
CA ARG A 29 -1.71 -1.13 11.86
C ARG A 29 -1.52 -0.94 10.36
N ILE A 30 -0.79 -1.84 9.71
CA ILE A 30 -0.65 -1.87 8.24
C ILE A 30 -1.26 -3.17 7.72
N VAL A 31 -2.25 -3.04 6.86
CA VAL A 31 -2.94 -4.15 6.19
C VAL A 31 -2.54 -4.17 4.72
N TRP A 32 -1.90 -5.23 4.30
CA TRP A 32 -1.48 -5.46 2.91
C TRP A 32 -2.54 -6.26 2.17
N ASP A 33 -3.09 -5.70 1.09
CA ASP A 33 -4.03 -6.46 0.25
C ASP A 33 -3.31 -7.62 -0.44
N VAL A 34 -3.90 -8.82 -0.43
CA VAL A 34 -3.28 -10.08 -0.86
C VAL A 34 -2.01 -10.43 -0.07
N GLY A 35 -1.09 -9.50 0.13
CA GLY A 35 0.20 -9.68 0.79
C GLY A 35 1.39 -9.91 -0.16
N HIS A 36 1.18 -9.90 -1.47
CA HIS A 36 2.24 -10.08 -2.47
C HIS A 36 3.23 -8.91 -2.54
N GLN A 37 2.87 -7.75 -1.99
CA GLN A 37 3.70 -6.55 -1.90
C GLN A 37 4.42 -6.42 -0.54
N ALA A 38 4.25 -7.37 0.38
CA ALA A 38 4.69 -7.26 1.77
C ALA A 38 6.09 -7.83 2.05
N TYR A 39 6.91 -8.11 1.05
CA TYR A 39 8.25 -8.68 1.31
C TYR A 39 9.17 -7.68 2.02
N GLY A 40 9.16 -6.42 1.62
CA GLY A 40 9.87 -5.35 2.31
C GLY A 40 9.43 -5.22 3.77
N HIS A 41 8.12 -5.26 4.04
CA HIS A 41 7.55 -5.26 5.37
C HIS A 41 8.10 -6.42 6.23
N LYS A 42 8.12 -7.65 5.72
CA LYS A 42 8.68 -8.80 6.44
C LYS A 42 10.17 -8.63 6.77
N ILE A 43 10.95 -8.11 5.83
CA ILE A 43 12.39 -7.86 6.02
C ILE A 43 12.61 -6.81 7.11
N LEU A 44 11.88 -5.70 7.07
CA LEU A 44 12.01 -4.60 8.05
C LEU A 44 11.53 -5.01 9.45
N THR A 45 10.60 -5.95 9.54
CA THR A 45 10.02 -6.44 10.80
C THR A 45 10.70 -7.71 11.34
N GLY A 46 12.01 -7.83 11.15
CA GLY A 46 12.85 -8.83 11.80
C GLY A 46 12.96 -10.18 11.09
N ARG A 47 12.36 -10.37 9.90
CA ARG A 47 12.39 -11.64 9.16
C ARG A 47 13.43 -11.68 8.04
N ARG A 48 14.42 -10.76 8.06
CA ARG A 48 15.46 -10.66 7.04
C ARG A 48 16.24 -11.97 6.88
N ASP A 49 16.75 -12.52 7.96
CA ASP A 49 17.61 -13.70 7.94
C ASP A 49 16.82 -14.97 7.58
N ALA A 50 15.56 -15.04 8.04
CA ALA A 50 14.67 -16.14 7.70
C ALA A 50 14.07 -16.02 6.28
N PHE A 51 14.27 -14.89 5.58
CA PHE A 51 13.59 -14.62 4.31
C PHE A 51 13.95 -15.62 3.20
N CYS A 52 15.12 -16.25 3.27
CA CYS A 52 15.53 -17.33 2.36
C CYS A 52 14.63 -18.58 2.46
N THR A 53 13.84 -18.71 3.54
CA THR A 53 12.89 -19.80 3.76
C THR A 53 11.45 -19.43 3.34
N ASN A 54 11.22 -18.21 2.84
CA ASN A 54 9.90 -17.76 2.41
C ASN A 54 9.28 -18.73 1.39
N ARG A 55 8.04 -19.15 1.62
CA ARG A 55 7.29 -20.12 0.80
C ARG A 55 7.85 -21.56 0.81
N LYS A 56 8.76 -21.89 1.70
CA LYS A 56 9.22 -23.27 1.88
C LYS A 56 8.45 -23.95 3.00
N LEU A 57 8.40 -25.27 2.95
CA LEU A 57 7.86 -26.07 4.04
C LEU A 57 8.67 -25.77 5.32
N ASN A 58 7.98 -25.53 6.43
CA ASN A 58 8.56 -25.13 7.71
C ASN A 58 9.35 -23.80 7.69
N GLY A 59 9.24 -23.03 6.61
CA GLY A 59 9.76 -21.68 6.51
C GLY A 59 8.72 -20.60 6.84
N ILE A 60 9.07 -19.33 6.62
CA ILE A 60 8.14 -18.23 6.82
C ILE A 60 7.02 -18.26 5.77
N ARG A 61 5.85 -17.82 6.19
CA ARG A 61 4.65 -17.80 5.34
C ARG A 61 4.84 -16.91 4.11
N PRO A 62 4.16 -17.21 2.99
CA PRO A 62 4.27 -16.41 1.77
C PRO A 62 3.75 -14.98 1.95
N PHE A 63 2.73 -14.80 2.83
CA PHE A 63 2.05 -13.55 3.09
C PHE A 63 2.03 -13.24 4.59
N PRO A 64 1.79 -11.97 4.98
CA PRO A 64 1.64 -11.58 6.38
C PRO A 64 0.59 -12.42 7.11
N SER A 65 0.90 -12.77 8.35
CA SER A 65 -0.02 -13.50 9.23
C SER A 65 0.28 -13.18 10.70
N PRO A 66 -0.72 -12.83 11.53
CA PRO A 66 -0.54 -12.54 12.95
C PRO A 66 0.09 -13.70 13.75
N SER A 67 -0.01 -14.92 13.25
CA SER A 67 0.64 -16.09 13.88
C SER A 67 2.16 -16.14 13.63
N GLU A 68 2.69 -15.30 12.74
CA GLU A 68 4.11 -15.27 12.38
C GLU A 68 4.83 -14.07 13.02
N SER A 69 4.17 -12.93 13.12
CA SER A 69 4.75 -11.70 13.64
C SER A 69 3.68 -10.77 14.21
N GLU A 70 4.00 -10.08 15.30
CA GLU A 70 3.14 -9.04 15.88
C GLU A 70 2.91 -7.84 14.94
N TYR A 71 3.80 -7.63 13.99
CA TYR A 71 3.68 -6.60 12.96
C TYR A 71 2.69 -6.96 11.87
N ASP A 72 2.33 -8.24 11.73
CA ASP A 72 1.36 -8.73 10.75
C ASP A 72 -0.04 -8.65 11.34
N THR A 73 -0.76 -7.59 11.04
CA THR A 73 -2.05 -7.28 11.69
C THR A 73 -3.24 -8.06 11.14
N PHE A 74 -3.08 -8.68 9.97
CA PHE A 74 -4.14 -9.40 9.28
C PHE A 74 -3.59 -10.56 8.48
N THR A 75 -4.32 -11.69 8.48
CA THR A 75 -3.95 -12.84 7.63
C THR A 75 -4.29 -12.52 6.18
N CYS A 76 -3.25 -12.26 5.40
CA CYS A 76 -3.37 -11.92 3.98
C CYS A 76 -3.52 -13.16 3.09
N GLY A 77 -3.96 -12.96 1.85
CA GLY A 77 -4.11 -14.03 0.84
C GLY A 77 -5.21 -13.77 -0.17
N HIS A 78 -6.25 -13.04 0.21
CA HIS A 78 -7.37 -12.69 -0.65
C HIS A 78 -7.31 -11.22 -1.09
N ALA A 79 -7.72 -10.97 -2.32
CA ALA A 79 -7.79 -9.63 -2.88
C ALA A 79 -9.02 -8.86 -2.39
N SER A 80 -8.92 -7.53 -2.41
CA SER A 80 -10.03 -6.59 -2.21
C SER A 80 -10.55 -6.47 -0.77
N ASN A 81 -10.00 -7.18 0.22
CA ASN A 81 -10.52 -7.20 1.58
C ASN A 81 -9.77 -6.27 2.55
N SER A 82 -8.63 -5.73 2.16
CA SER A 82 -7.77 -4.92 3.04
C SER A 82 -8.47 -3.68 3.57
N ILE A 83 -9.26 -2.99 2.74
CA ILE A 83 -9.97 -1.76 3.13
C ILE A 83 -11.00 -2.06 4.21
N SER A 84 -11.83 -3.09 4.03
CA SER A 84 -12.85 -3.49 5.00
C SER A 84 -12.22 -3.97 6.31
N ALA A 85 -11.14 -4.74 6.25
CA ALA A 85 -10.41 -5.19 7.44
C ALA A 85 -9.79 -4.01 8.19
N ALA A 86 -9.11 -3.11 7.49
CA ALA A 86 -8.50 -1.92 8.07
C ALA A 86 -9.54 -0.97 8.67
N LEU A 87 -10.68 -0.78 8.00
CA LEU A 87 -11.79 -0.01 8.53
C LEU A 87 -12.32 -0.59 9.84
N GLY A 88 -12.51 -1.90 9.89
CA GLY A 88 -12.92 -2.58 11.12
C GLY A 88 -11.96 -2.34 12.28
N MET A 89 -10.64 -2.40 12.01
CA MET A 89 -9.60 -2.10 13.00
C MET A 89 -9.64 -0.64 13.45
N ALA A 90 -9.82 0.31 12.54
CA ALA A 90 -9.89 1.73 12.85
C ALA A 90 -11.14 2.08 13.69
N VAL A 91 -12.28 1.49 13.36
CA VAL A 91 -13.52 1.64 14.14
C VAL A 91 -13.39 1.02 15.52
N ALA A 92 -12.79 -0.16 15.64
CA ALA A 92 -12.52 -0.82 16.92
C ALA A 92 -11.59 0.03 17.79
N ALA A 93 -10.47 0.51 17.23
CA ALA A 93 -9.53 1.38 17.93
C ALA A 93 -10.23 2.61 18.52
N LYS A 94 -11.06 3.27 17.71
CA LYS A 94 -11.84 4.42 18.17
C LYS A 94 -12.81 4.08 19.31
N LYS A 95 -13.50 2.92 19.21
CA LYS A 95 -14.42 2.47 20.28
C LYS A 95 -13.68 2.12 21.57
N HIS A 96 -12.43 1.70 21.49
CA HIS A 96 -11.57 1.42 22.65
C HIS A 96 -10.84 2.65 23.18
N GLY A 97 -11.10 3.86 22.62
CA GLY A 97 -10.46 5.10 23.05
C GLY A 97 -9.03 5.30 22.53
N GLU A 98 -8.57 4.45 21.60
CA GLU A 98 -7.25 4.53 20.99
C GLU A 98 -7.24 5.57 19.84
N ASN A 99 -7.58 6.81 20.16
CA ASN A 99 -7.79 7.87 19.16
C ASN A 99 -6.54 8.23 18.33
N ASN A 100 -5.36 7.90 18.85
CA ASN A 100 -4.06 8.18 18.18
C ASN A 100 -3.57 7.00 17.34
N ARG A 101 -4.31 5.87 17.30
CA ARG A 101 -3.95 4.74 16.46
C ARG A 101 -4.32 5.02 15.01
N HIS A 102 -3.38 4.84 14.12
CA HIS A 102 -3.60 4.90 12.68
C HIS A 102 -3.68 3.50 12.09
N VAL A 103 -4.52 3.36 11.08
CA VAL A 103 -4.62 2.10 10.32
C VAL A 103 -4.41 2.42 8.85
N VAL A 104 -3.52 1.67 8.20
CA VAL A 104 -3.16 1.87 6.80
C VAL A 104 -3.56 0.62 6.01
N ALA A 105 -4.32 0.79 4.94
CA ALA A 105 -4.58 -0.25 3.95
C ALA A 105 -3.77 0.02 2.68
N VAL A 106 -2.93 -0.93 2.27
CA VAL A 106 -2.19 -0.85 1.00
C VAL A 106 -2.81 -1.83 0.02
N ILE A 107 -3.39 -1.31 -1.05
CA ILE A 107 -4.12 -2.08 -2.06
C ILE A 107 -3.57 -1.80 -3.46
N GLY A 108 -3.44 -2.85 -4.28
CA GLY A 108 -3.06 -2.72 -5.69
C GLY A 108 -4.26 -2.42 -6.59
N ASP A 109 -4.00 -1.87 -7.78
CA ASP A 109 -5.00 -1.55 -8.80
C ASP A 109 -5.83 -2.77 -9.23
N GLY A 110 -5.21 -3.95 -9.37
CA GLY A 110 -5.93 -5.18 -9.67
C GLY A 110 -6.93 -5.58 -8.58
N SER A 111 -6.60 -5.38 -7.31
CA SER A 111 -7.48 -5.67 -6.18
C SER A 111 -8.62 -4.66 -6.04
N MET A 112 -8.47 -3.45 -6.58
CA MET A 112 -9.54 -2.44 -6.59
C MET A 112 -10.69 -2.82 -7.53
N SER A 113 -10.56 -3.82 -8.38
CA SER A 113 -11.64 -4.28 -9.25
C SER A 113 -12.71 -5.11 -8.53
N GLY A 114 -12.44 -5.58 -7.32
CA GLY A 114 -13.38 -6.37 -6.54
C GLY A 114 -14.45 -5.54 -5.82
N GLY A 115 -15.71 -6.01 -5.80
CA GLY A 115 -16.83 -5.32 -5.17
C GLY A 115 -16.60 -4.99 -3.71
N LEU A 116 -15.94 -5.89 -2.96
CA LEU A 116 -15.65 -5.71 -1.53
C LEU A 116 -14.77 -4.47 -1.25
N ALA A 117 -13.85 -4.11 -2.17
CA ALA A 117 -13.07 -2.89 -2.05
C ALA A 117 -13.96 -1.63 -2.10
N PHE A 118 -14.97 -1.63 -3.00
CA PHE A 118 -15.92 -0.53 -3.11
C PHE A 118 -16.85 -0.43 -1.91
N GLU A 119 -17.33 -1.56 -1.42
CA GLU A 119 -18.13 -1.59 -0.20
C GLU A 119 -17.35 -1.04 0.99
N GLY A 120 -16.07 -1.42 1.12
CA GLY A 120 -15.15 -0.89 2.12
C GLY A 120 -14.95 0.62 1.98
N LEU A 121 -14.72 1.13 0.77
CA LEU A 121 -14.58 2.56 0.51
C LEU A 121 -15.85 3.34 0.84
N ASN A 122 -17.00 2.85 0.41
CA ASN A 122 -18.29 3.48 0.68
C ASN A 122 -18.54 3.58 2.19
N ASN A 123 -18.28 2.51 2.93
CA ASN A 123 -18.46 2.50 4.38
C ASN A 123 -17.41 3.36 5.10
N ALA A 124 -16.17 3.40 4.61
CA ALA A 124 -15.11 4.24 5.18
C ALA A 124 -15.46 5.75 5.11
N SER A 125 -16.18 6.17 4.08
CA SER A 125 -16.61 7.56 3.92
C SER A 125 -17.71 7.97 4.91
N ALA A 126 -18.49 7.03 5.39
CA ALA A 126 -19.63 7.29 6.28
C ALA A 126 -19.24 7.40 7.76
N THR A 127 -18.06 6.94 8.15
CA THR A 127 -17.66 6.86 9.57
C THR A 127 -16.35 7.62 9.79
N PRO A 128 -16.30 8.62 10.69
CA PRO A 128 -15.03 9.26 11.07
C PRO A 128 -14.05 8.24 11.64
N ASN A 129 -12.88 8.10 11.05
CA ASN A 129 -11.86 7.12 11.40
C ASN A 129 -10.45 7.61 11.04
N ASN A 130 -9.41 6.94 11.58
CA ASN A 130 -8.01 7.21 11.27
C ASN A 130 -7.48 6.18 10.24
N LEU A 131 -8.24 5.92 9.19
CA LEU A 131 -7.88 5.02 8.11
C LEU A 131 -7.21 5.80 6.97
N LEU A 132 -6.01 5.37 6.58
CA LEU A 132 -5.33 5.78 5.36
C LEU A 132 -5.41 4.65 4.34
N ILE A 133 -5.93 4.93 3.16
CA ILE A 133 -5.97 3.98 2.04
C ILE A 133 -4.95 4.42 1.00
N ILE A 134 -4.02 3.53 0.68
CA ILE A 134 -2.98 3.75 -0.32
C ILE A 134 -3.22 2.82 -1.49
N LEU A 135 -3.58 3.41 -2.62
CA LEU A 135 -3.66 2.70 -3.89
C LEU A 135 -2.29 2.70 -4.56
N ASN A 136 -1.69 1.51 -4.69
CA ASN A 136 -0.48 1.32 -5.47
C ASN A 136 -0.87 0.89 -6.89
N ASP A 137 -0.83 1.85 -7.80
CA ASP A 137 -1.13 1.64 -9.22
C ASP A 137 0.17 1.72 -10.02
N ASN A 138 0.66 0.55 -10.46
CA ASN A 138 1.83 0.44 -11.34
C ASN A 138 1.44 0.07 -12.77
N ASN A 139 0.15 0.11 -13.12
CA ASN A 139 -0.43 -0.31 -14.40
C ASN A 139 -0.12 -1.76 -14.80
N MET A 140 0.35 -2.58 -13.86
CA MET A 140 0.79 -3.96 -14.05
C MET A 140 0.02 -4.88 -13.10
N ALA A 141 -1.12 -5.37 -13.54
CA ALA A 141 -1.71 -6.60 -13.01
C ALA A 141 -1.11 -7.80 -13.77
N ILE A 142 -1.47 -9.03 -13.39
CA ILE A 142 -1.08 -10.27 -14.11
C ILE A 142 -1.52 -10.19 -15.58
N ASP A 143 -2.63 -9.50 -15.85
CA ASP A 143 -3.10 -9.10 -17.15
C ASP A 143 -3.52 -7.62 -17.12
N ARG A 144 -3.75 -7.00 -18.28
CA ARG A 144 -4.19 -5.60 -18.34
C ARG A 144 -5.51 -5.46 -17.57
N SER A 145 -5.51 -4.63 -16.54
CA SER A 145 -6.73 -4.30 -15.82
C SER A 145 -7.75 -3.70 -16.81
N VAL A 146 -8.90 -4.34 -16.94
CA VAL A 146 -10.02 -3.89 -17.78
C VAL A 146 -11.19 -3.47 -16.88
N GLY A 147 -11.90 -2.44 -17.28
CA GLY A 147 -13.12 -2.00 -16.60
C GLY A 147 -13.23 -0.50 -16.42
N GLY A 148 -14.45 -0.05 -16.11
CA GLY A 148 -14.79 1.37 -15.95
C GLY A 148 -14.02 2.07 -14.84
N MET A 149 -13.59 1.35 -13.80
CA MET A 149 -12.81 1.91 -12.72
C MET A 149 -11.41 2.34 -13.19
N LYS A 150 -10.73 1.55 -14.00
CA LYS A 150 -9.45 1.97 -14.58
C LYS A 150 -9.60 3.25 -15.39
N GLN A 151 -10.65 3.33 -16.20
CA GLN A 151 -10.95 4.54 -16.98
C GLN A 151 -11.27 5.73 -16.07
N TYR A 152 -12.00 5.51 -14.97
CA TYR A 152 -12.29 6.55 -13.98
C TYR A 152 -11.02 7.07 -13.30
N LEU A 153 -10.14 6.17 -12.84
CA LEU A 153 -8.87 6.54 -12.21
C LEU A 153 -7.94 7.25 -13.20
N LEU A 154 -7.87 6.79 -14.46
CA LEU A 154 -7.13 7.50 -15.50
C LEU A 154 -7.69 8.90 -15.74
N ASN A 155 -9.02 9.05 -15.85
CA ASN A 155 -9.66 10.35 -16.02
C ASN A 155 -9.38 11.27 -14.82
N LEU A 156 -9.36 10.72 -13.59
CA LEU A 156 -9.01 11.47 -12.40
C LEU A 156 -7.56 11.95 -12.45
N GLN A 157 -6.62 11.07 -12.82
CA GLN A 157 -5.19 11.41 -12.98
C GLN A 157 -4.95 12.43 -14.11
N MET A 158 -5.74 12.38 -15.17
CA MET A 158 -5.68 13.32 -16.30
C MET A 158 -6.43 14.62 -16.04
N SER A 159 -7.21 14.72 -14.96
CA SER A 159 -7.99 15.92 -14.67
C SER A 159 -7.08 17.13 -14.39
N GLU A 160 -7.48 18.29 -14.90
CA GLU A 160 -6.72 19.55 -14.68
C GLU A 160 -6.59 19.89 -13.20
N GLY A 161 -7.63 19.59 -12.39
CA GLY A 161 -7.64 19.80 -10.95
C GLY A 161 -6.54 18.99 -10.26
N TYR A 162 -6.43 17.70 -10.55
CA TYR A 162 -5.40 16.82 -10.00
C TYR A 162 -3.99 17.28 -10.40
N ASN A 163 -3.81 17.60 -11.68
CA ASN A 163 -2.52 18.05 -12.19
C ASN A 163 -2.10 19.42 -11.60
N ARG A 164 -3.05 20.31 -11.35
CA ARG A 164 -2.80 21.60 -10.69
C ARG A 164 -2.36 21.41 -9.23
N ILE A 165 -3.01 20.52 -8.48
CA ILE A 165 -2.65 20.18 -7.10
C ILE A 165 -1.27 19.53 -7.07
N ARG A 166 -1.03 18.53 -7.91
CA ARG A 166 0.27 17.85 -8.04
C ARG A 166 1.41 18.84 -8.36
N TYR A 167 1.16 19.79 -9.25
CA TYR A 167 2.11 20.84 -9.59
C TYR A 167 2.41 21.75 -8.40
N LYS A 168 1.38 22.20 -7.65
CA LYS A 168 1.56 23.02 -6.44
C LYS A 168 2.36 22.28 -5.37
N ILE A 169 2.08 21.01 -5.13
CA ILE A 169 2.83 20.17 -4.18
C ILE A 169 4.29 20.03 -4.65
N SER A 170 4.52 19.75 -5.92
CA SER A 170 5.87 19.68 -6.49
C SER A 170 6.66 20.98 -6.33
N GLN A 171 6.02 22.14 -6.54
CA GLN A 171 6.62 23.44 -6.31
C GLN A 171 6.94 23.70 -4.83
N MET A 172 6.07 23.25 -3.93
CA MET A 172 6.29 23.38 -2.49
C MET A 172 7.52 22.56 -2.03
N PHE A 173 7.66 21.33 -2.51
CA PHE A 173 8.84 20.48 -2.24
C PHE A 173 10.11 21.06 -2.86
N HIS A 174 10.01 21.74 -4.02
CA HIS A 174 11.13 22.44 -4.64
C HIS A 174 11.56 23.66 -3.79
N ARG A 175 10.60 24.42 -3.25
CA ARG A 175 10.87 25.57 -2.35
C ARG A 175 11.53 25.13 -1.03
N TRP A 176 11.22 23.94 -0.54
CA TRP A 176 11.81 23.40 0.69
C TRP A 176 13.15 22.69 0.47
N GLY A 177 13.71 22.73 -0.74
CA GLY A 177 15.01 22.14 -1.07
C GLY A 177 15.06 20.62 -1.04
N ILE A 178 13.90 19.96 -0.93
CA ILE A 178 13.81 18.50 -0.84
C ILE A 178 13.99 17.84 -2.22
N LEU A 179 13.71 18.57 -3.31
CA LEU A 179 13.84 18.12 -4.70
C LEU A 179 14.87 18.97 -5.44
N ASN A 180 16.10 18.46 -5.58
CA ASN A 180 17.08 19.00 -6.51
C ASN A 180 16.72 18.64 -7.97
N GLU A 181 17.11 19.48 -8.92
CA GLU A 181 16.83 19.30 -10.36
C GLU A 181 17.29 17.94 -10.91
N GLU A 182 18.40 17.40 -10.42
CA GLU A 182 18.90 16.09 -10.82
C GLU A 182 17.98 14.94 -10.37
N ARG A 183 17.45 15.01 -9.15
CA ARG A 183 16.48 14.02 -8.63
C ARG A 183 15.15 14.10 -9.38
N ARG A 184 14.74 15.31 -9.77
CA ARG A 184 13.55 15.50 -10.61
C ARG A 184 13.73 14.87 -11.99
N LYS A 185 14.87 15.07 -12.64
CA LYS A 185 15.19 14.45 -13.95
C LYS A 185 15.25 12.93 -13.85
N SER A 186 15.79 12.40 -12.75
CA SER A 186 15.84 10.97 -12.47
C SER A 186 14.44 10.37 -12.28
N LEU A 187 13.57 11.03 -11.51
CA LEU A 187 12.17 10.63 -11.32
C LEU A 187 11.35 10.69 -12.62
N ILE A 188 11.57 11.70 -13.46
CA ILE A 188 10.91 11.82 -14.76
C ILE A 188 11.42 10.73 -15.72
N ARG A 189 12.72 10.44 -15.75
CA ARG A 189 13.30 9.35 -16.55
C ARG A 189 12.74 7.99 -16.09
N PHE A 190 12.67 7.76 -14.77
CA PHE A 190 12.10 6.53 -14.20
C PHE A 190 10.62 6.37 -14.58
N ASN A 191 9.83 7.43 -14.48
CA ASN A 191 8.41 7.39 -14.86
C ASN A 191 8.19 7.22 -16.38
N ASN A 192 9.11 7.68 -17.23
CA ASN A 192 9.06 7.51 -18.67
C ASN A 192 9.61 6.15 -19.14
N SER A 193 10.46 5.48 -18.35
CA SER A 193 10.93 4.12 -18.64
C SER A 193 9.93 3.05 -18.24
N LEU A 194 8.87 3.43 -17.51
CA LEU A 194 7.76 2.56 -17.10
C LEU A 194 6.52 2.69 -18.02
N LYS A 195 6.62 3.45 -19.10
CA LYS A 195 5.65 3.52 -20.20
C LYS A 195 6.07 2.64 -21.36
#